data_c86341f681760dd940f55421ad03dd1c
#
_entry.id   c86341f681760dd940f55421ad03dd1c
#
_cell.length_a   1.000
_cell.length_b   1.000
_cell.length_c   1.000
_cell.angle_alpha   90.00
_cell.angle_beta   90.00
_cell.angle_gamma   90.00
#
_symmetry.space_group_name_H-M   'P 1'
#
loop_
_entity.id
_entity.type
_entity.pdbx_description
1 polymer ?
#
loop_
_entity_poly.entity_id
_entity_poly.type
_entity_poly.pdbx_seq_one_letter_code
_entity_poly.pdbx_strand_id
1 'polypeptide(L)'
;RAPTLHRLGIQAFQPVLVDGKAIQLHPLVCSAFNADFDGDQMAVHVPLSLEAQMECRMLMLSSHNILHPANGQPIAVPSQDMVLGCYYLTLPKPGDKGEGKKIGSIIEGLLAYENKAVGLHAVIDLKLKGKWVKNTTIGRIIFNSIVPNEVEYINSSVDKKSLTKIVNNSYLLSGNFKTVKFLDDLKDLGFGMATISGISIAISDVLIPESKDKILIEAQNKVDDIKSKFDRHILTDGERYNKVIDIWTHATGKVAGTMMNALKNDRSGFNPVYMMADSGARGSQDQIKQLAGMRGLMAKPQKSMKGGVGEIIESPITSNFKEGLSVFEYFIS
;
A
#
# COMPACT_ATOMS: atom_id res chain seq x y z
N ARG A 1 -11.30 -20.89 -7.80
CA ARG A 1 -11.45 -20.91 -6.33
C ARG A 1 -12.89 -20.62 -5.94
N ALA A 2 -13.40 -21.37 -4.96
CA ALA A 2 -14.72 -21.07 -4.38
C ALA A 2 -14.57 -20.09 -3.19
N PRO A 3 -15.52 -19.15 -3.00
CA PRO A 3 -16.67 -18.88 -3.85
C PRO A 3 -16.28 -18.11 -5.14
N THR A 4 -16.94 -18.44 -6.25
CA THR A 4 -16.73 -17.76 -7.53
C THR A 4 -17.61 -16.50 -7.58
N LEU A 5 -17.07 -15.37 -7.14
CA LEU A 5 -17.80 -14.10 -7.03
C LEU A 5 -17.91 -13.35 -8.36
N HIS A 6 -16.98 -13.58 -9.29
CA HIS A 6 -16.96 -12.98 -10.61
C HIS A 6 -16.27 -13.92 -11.62
N ARG A 7 -16.38 -13.60 -12.92
CA ARG A 7 -15.87 -14.49 -14.00
C ARG A 7 -14.38 -14.83 -13.89
N LEU A 8 -13.54 -13.99 -13.30
CA LEU A 8 -12.11 -14.23 -13.10
C LEU A 8 -11.79 -15.15 -11.90
N GLY A 9 -12.80 -15.59 -11.17
CA GLY A 9 -12.69 -16.67 -10.17
C GLY A 9 -12.45 -18.05 -10.82
N ILE A 10 -12.56 -18.16 -12.14
CA ILE A 10 -12.20 -19.31 -12.95
C ILE A 10 -11.30 -18.82 -14.08
N GLN A 11 -10.08 -19.35 -14.18
CA GLN A 11 -9.11 -18.97 -15.20
C GLN A 11 -8.43 -20.21 -15.74
N ALA A 12 -7.96 -20.12 -16.99
CA ALA A 12 -7.18 -21.19 -17.61
C ALA A 12 -5.67 -20.87 -17.50
N PHE A 13 -4.90 -21.92 -17.30
CA PHE A 13 -3.44 -21.87 -17.18
C PHE A 13 -2.81 -22.99 -18.00
N GLN A 14 -1.58 -22.77 -18.45
CA GLN A 14 -0.73 -23.84 -18.96
C GLN A 14 -0.03 -24.51 -17.76
N PRO A 15 -0.16 -25.82 -17.58
CA PRO A 15 0.42 -26.52 -16.45
C PRO A 15 1.94 -26.64 -16.60
N VAL A 16 2.66 -26.47 -15.50
CA VAL A 16 4.08 -26.79 -15.35
C VAL A 16 4.20 -27.82 -14.23
N LEU A 17 4.95 -28.89 -14.49
CA LEU A 17 5.18 -29.92 -13.49
C LEU A 17 6.18 -29.44 -12.46
N VAL A 18 5.79 -29.57 -11.17
CA VAL A 18 6.61 -29.21 -10.02
C VAL A 18 6.57 -30.33 -8.99
N ASP A 19 7.62 -30.45 -8.20
CA ASP A 19 7.66 -31.36 -7.07
C ASP A 19 6.76 -30.85 -5.93
N GLY A 20 6.13 -31.79 -5.20
CA GLY A 20 5.29 -31.48 -4.07
C GLY A 20 3.81 -31.76 -4.28
N LYS A 21 2.99 -31.48 -3.25
CA LYS A 21 1.54 -31.77 -3.24
C LYS A 21 0.68 -30.50 -3.35
N ALA A 22 1.29 -29.33 -3.40
CA ALA A 22 0.59 -28.06 -3.45
C ALA A 22 0.60 -27.48 -4.87
N ILE A 23 -0.50 -26.82 -5.25
CA ILE A 23 -0.59 -26.06 -6.49
C ILE A 23 0.19 -24.75 -6.29
N GLN A 24 1.16 -24.49 -7.17
CA GLN A 24 1.85 -23.20 -7.21
C GLN A 24 1.08 -22.26 -8.13
N LEU A 25 0.67 -21.13 -7.58
CA LEU A 25 -0.14 -20.14 -8.29
C LEU A 25 0.67 -18.85 -8.51
N HIS A 26 0.55 -18.28 -9.71
CA HIS A 26 1.20 -17.00 -10.01
C HIS A 26 0.68 -15.87 -9.10
N PRO A 27 1.54 -15.09 -8.43
CA PRO A 27 1.11 -14.09 -7.44
C PRO A 27 0.15 -13.03 -7.98
N LEU A 28 0.27 -12.62 -9.23
CA LEU A 28 -0.57 -11.56 -9.82
C LEU A 28 -2.04 -11.97 -10.03
N VAL A 29 -2.35 -13.27 -10.05
CA VAL A 29 -3.74 -13.75 -10.17
C VAL A 29 -4.41 -13.97 -8.83
N CYS A 30 -3.68 -13.88 -7.72
CA CYS A 30 -4.23 -14.07 -6.37
C CYS A 30 -5.35 -13.09 -6.05
N SER A 31 -5.23 -11.84 -6.51
CA SER A 31 -6.27 -10.82 -6.34
C SER A 31 -7.58 -11.17 -7.07
N ALA A 32 -7.48 -11.73 -8.28
CA ALA A 32 -8.63 -12.16 -9.07
C ALA A 32 -9.35 -13.35 -8.42
N PHE A 33 -8.62 -14.29 -7.85
CA PHE A 33 -9.17 -15.43 -7.11
C PHE A 33 -9.57 -15.10 -5.67
N ASN A 34 -9.20 -13.93 -5.15
CA ASN A 34 -9.24 -13.60 -3.73
C ASN A 34 -8.60 -14.73 -2.90
N ALA A 35 -7.42 -15.19 -3.33
CA ALA A 35 -6.68 -16.31 -2.75
C ALA A 35 -5.44 -15.81 -2.01
N ASP A 36 -5.14 -16.48 -0.92
CA ASP A 36 -3.87 -16.39 -0.21
C ASP A 36 -3.28 -17.83 -0.01
N PHE A 37 -2.13 -17.92 0.62
CA PHE A 37 -1.41 -19.18 0.77
C PHE A 37 -1.44 -19.71 2.20
N ASP A 38 -2.53 -19.45 2.93
CA ASP A 38 -2.73 -19.87 4.33
C ASP A 38 -3.44 -21.24 4.46
N GLY A 39 -3.73 -21.90 3.34
CA GLY A 39 -4.42 -23.20 3.30
C GLY A 39 -5.63 -23.21 2.38
N ASP A 40 -5.78 -22.20 1.52
CA ASP A 40 -6.83 -22.14 0.51
C ASP A 40 -6.80 -23.36 -0.41
N GLN A 41 -7.98 -23.84 -0.79
CA GLN A 41 -8.16 -24.92 -1.74
C GLN A 41 -8.70 -24.43 -3.07
N MET A 42 -8.26 -25.04 -4.17
CA MET A 42 -8.74 -24.77 -5.51
C MET A 42 -9.13 -26.07 -6.22
N ALA A 43 -10.15 -26.00 -7.06
CA ALA A 43 -10.53 -27.09 -7.95
C ALA A 43 -9.81 -26.93 -9.30
N VAL A 44 -9.34 -28.05 -9.86
CA VAL A 44 -8.72 -28.12 -11.17
C VAL A 44 -9.62 -28.93 -12.09
N HIS A 45 -9.87 -28.39 -13.28
CA HIS A 45 -10.63 -29.07 -14.34
C HIS A 45 -9.79 -29.13 -15.63
N VAL A 46 -9.77 -30.27 -16.30
CA VAL A 46 -9.10 -30.46 -17.59
C VAL A 46 -10.15 -30.49 -18.69
N PRO A 47 -10.14 -29.55 -19.67
CA PRO A 47 -11.06 -29.57 -20.79
C PRO A 47 -10.75 -30.73 -21.73
N LEU A 48 -11.77 -31.56 -22.05
CA LEU A 48 -11.59 -32.80 -22.83
C LEU A 48 -11.86 -32.61 -24.32
N SER A 49 -12.83 -31.77 -24.71
CA SER A 49 -13.15 -31.55 -26.13
C SER A 49 -12.26 -30.47 -26.73
N LEU A 50 -12.06 -30.51 -28.05
CA LEU A 50 -11.28 -29.49 -28.79
C LEU A 50 -11.93 -28.12 -28.71
N GLU A 51 -13.25 -28.05 -28.76
CA GLU A 51 -14.00 -26.79 -28.60
C GLU A 51 -13.75 -26.19 -27.22
N ALA A 52 -13.86 -26.97 -26.12
CA ALA A 52 -13.60 -26.50 -24.80
C ALA A 52 -12.14 -26.05 -24.58
N GLN A 53 -11.16 -26.75 -25.21
CA GLN A 53 -9.76 -26.34 -25.18
C GLN A 53 -9.55 -24.99 -25.88
N MET A 54 -10.20 -24.77 -27.04
CA MET A 54 -10.12 -23.50 -27.75
C MET A 54 -10.76 -22.35 -26.99
N GLU A 55 -11.93 -22.57 -26.39
CA GLU A 55 -12.57 -21.57 -25.50
C GLU A 55 -11.68 -21.22 -24.30
N CYS A 56 -11.09 -22.21 -23.63
CA CYS A 56 -10.16 -21.99 -22.54
C CYS A 56 -8.95 -21.12 -22.97
N ARG A 57 -8.38 -21.38 -24.15
CA ARG A 57 -7.23 -20.61 -24.66
C ARG A 57 -7.60 -19.20 -25.06
N MET A 58 -8.74 -19.01 -25.72
CA MET A 58 -9.14 -17.71 -26.26
C MET A 58 -9.78 -16.80 -25.21
N LEU A 59 -10.64 -17.34 -24.35
CA LEU A 59 -11.47 -16.54 -23.44
C LEU A 59 -11.01 -16.58 -21.98
N MET A 60 -10.43 -17.71 -21.54
CA MET A 60 -10.18 -17.93 -20.11
C MET A 60 -8.70 -17.85 -19.71
N LEU A 61 -7.77 -17.82 -20.66
CA LEU A 61 -6.34 -17.79 -20.33
C LEU A 61 -6.02 -16.54 -19.50
N SER A 62 -5.32 -16.72 -18.38
CA SER A 62 -5.02 -15.65 -17.41
C SER A 62 -4.27 -14.48 -18.05
N SER A 63 -3.35 -14.74 -18.98
CA SER A 63 -2.61 -13.72 -19.73
C SER A 63 -3.48 -12.85 -20.64
N HIS A 64 -4.68 -13.29 -21.00
CA HIS A 64 -5.64 -12.51 -21.80
C HIS A 64 -6.59 -11.69 -20.91
N ASN A 65 -6.69 -12.00 -19.63
CA ASN A 65 -7.64 -11.41 -18.69
C ASN A 65 -6.95 -10.52 -17.67
N ILE A 66 -6.17 -9.54 -18.12
CA ILE A 66 -5.46 -8.58 -17.25
C ILE A 66 -6.43 -7.54 -16.66
N LEU A 67 -7.48 -7.17 -17.43
CA LEU A 67 -8.42 -6.13 -17.05
C LEU A 67 -9.67 -6.71 -16.40
N HIS A 68 -10.20 -5.97 -15.41
CA HIS A 68 -11.47 -6.30 -14.79
C HIS A 68 -12.64 -6.00 -15.74
N PRO A 69 -13.54 -6.95 -16.02
CA PRO A 69 -14.59 -6.78 -17.02
C PRO A 69 -15.66 -5.73 -16.64
N ALA A 70 -15.81 -5.41 -15.35
CA ALA A 70 -16.82 -4.45 -14.90
C ALA A 70 -16.43 -2.99 -15.10
N ASN A 71 -15.12 -2.65 -14.97
CA ASN A 71 -14.65 -1.26 -14.99
C ASN A 71 -13.43 -1.01 -15.89
N GLY A 72 -12.92 -2.04 -16.56
CA GLY A 72 -11.75 -1.93 -17.44
C GLY A 72 -10.41 -1.59 -16.74
N GLN A 73 -10.38 -1.60 -15.41
CA GLN A 73 -9.15 -1.37 -14.65
C GLN A 73 -8.31 -2.64 -14.57
N PRO A 74 -6.97 -2.55 -14.50
CA PRO A 74 -6.14 -3.72 -14.31
C PRO A 74 -6.49 -4.46 -13.01
N ILE A 75 -6.69 -5.78 -13.09
CA ILE A 75 -6.87 -6.65 -11.92
C ILE A 75 -5.55 -7.36 -11.56
N ALA A 76 -4.74 -7.68 -12.57
CA ALA A 76 -3.40 -8.20 -12.38
C ALA A 76 -2.46 -7.04 -12.06
N VAL A 77 -2.42 -6.63 -10.80
CA VAL A 77 -1.55 -5.56 -10.32
C VAL A 77 -0.63 -6.08 -9.22
N PRO A 78 0.59 -5.54 -9.11
CA PRO A 78 1.49 -5.88 -8.02
C PRO A 78 0.85 -5.59 -6.65
N SER A 79 1.16 -6.43 -5.68
CA SER A 79 0.67 -6.31 -4.30
C SER A 79 1.77 -6.66 -3.30
N GLN A 80 1.57 -6.27 -2.05
CA GLN A 80 2.43 -6.64 -0.92
C GLN A 80 3.92 -6.41 -1.20
N ASP A 81 4.75 -7.45 -1.16
CA ASP A 81 6.21 -7.35 -1.28
C ASP A 81 6.67 -6.83 -2.65
N MET A 82 5.91 -7.11 -3.73
CA MET A 82 6.21 -6.53 -5.04
C MET A 82 6.11 -5.01 -5.03
N VAL A 83 5.07 -4.47 -4.39
CA VAL A 83 4.89 -3.01 -4.25
C VAL A 83 5.98 -2.43 -3.35
N LEU A 84 6.27 -3.09 -2.22
CA LEU A 84 7.27 -2.63 -1.27
C LEU A 84 8.67 -2.59 -1.90
N GLY A 85 9.04 -3.62 -2.67
CA GLY A 85 10.31 -3.66 -3.40
C GLY A 85 10.45 -2.57 -4.46
N CYS A 86 9.41 -2.33 -5.26
CA CYS A 86 9.39 -1.24 -6.24
C CYS A 86 9.41 0.14 -5.58
N TYR A 87 8.72 0.32 -4.47
CA TYR A 87 8.73 1.55 -3.69
C TYR A 87 10.12 1.81 -3.11
N TYR A 88 10.72 0.83 -2.43
CA TYR A 88 12.07 0.91 -1.92
C TYR A 88 13.07 1.29 -3.03
N LEU A 89 13.01 0.63 -4.18
CA LEU A 89 13.90 0.88 -5.32
C LEU A 89 13.85 2.33 -5.80
N THR A 90 12.66 2.93 -5.83
CA THR A 90 12.42 4.27 -6.41
C THR A 90 12.48 5.41 -5.41
N LEU A 91 12.67 5.11 -4.11
CA LEU A 91 12.75 6.11 -3.05
C LEU A 91 14.10 6.84 -3.09
N PRO A 92 14.15 8.19 -3.06
CA PRO A 92 15.39 8.94 -2.95
C PRO A 92 15.87 9.00 -1.51
N LYS A 93 17.18 8.96 -1.28
CA LYS A 93 17.82 9.14 0.03
C LYS A 93 18.80 10.30 -0.06
N PRO A 94 18.52 11.43 0.60
CA PRO A 94 19.49 12.52 0.70
C PRO A 94 20.75 12.09 1.44
N GLY A 95 21.90 12.53 0.98
CA GLY A 95 23.19 12.20 1.59
C GLY A 95 23.75 10.82 1.20
N ASP A 96 23.15 10.12 0.24
CA ASP A 96 23.69 8.85 -0.24
C ASP A 96 24.92 9.04 -1.14
N LYS A 97 25.76 8.01 -1.20
CA LYS A 97 27.04 8.05 -1.93
C LYS A 97 26.84 8.42 -3.40
N GLY A 98 27.51 9.47 -3.86
CA GLY A 98 27.47 9.90 -5.27
C GLY A 98 26.32 10.84 -5.62
N GLU A 99 25.67 11.45 -4.63
CA GLU A 99 24.66 12.47 -4.84
C GLU A 99 25.18 13.63 -5.69
N GLY A 100 24.33 14.19 -6.56
CA GLY A 100 24.64 15.32 -7.43
C GLY A 100 25.47 15.00 -8.66
N LYS A 101 25.86 13.74 -8.88
CA LYS A 101 26.62 13.35 -10.09
C LYS A 101 25.74 13.47 -11.34
N LYS A 102 26.38 13.87 -12.43
CA LYS A 102 25.78 13.94 -13.76
C LYS A 102 26.21 12.72 -14.57
N ILE A 103 25.25 11.95 -15.04
CA ILE A 103 25.45 10.70 -15.76
C ILE A 103 24.97 10.86 -17.21
N GLY A 104 25.84 10.54 -18.15
CA GLY A 104 25.60 10.75 -19.58
C GLY A 104 24.75 9.68 -20.25
N SER A 105 24.63 8.47 -19.65
CA SER A 105 23.84 7.37 -20.20
C SER A 105 23.35 6.42 -19.11
N ILE A 106 22.33 5.62 -19.42
CA ILE A 106 21.81 4.56 -18.53
C ILE A 106 22.92 3.56 -18.20
N ILE A 107 23.71 3.14 -19.18
CA ILE A 107 24.79 2.17 -19.03
C ILE A 107 25.86 2.68 -18.06
N GLU A 108 26.25 3.95 -18.20
CA GLU A 108 27.19 4.61 -17.28
C GLU A 108 26.67 4.60 -15.85
N GLY A 109 25.36 4.87 -15.68
CA GLY A 109 24.70 4.83 -14.38
C GLY A 109 24.75 3.45 -13.72
N LEU A 110 24.45 2.41 -14.46
CA LEU A 110 24.48 1.02 -13.98
C LEU A 110 25.92 0.58 -13.64
N LEU A 111 26.90 0.91 -14.49
CA LEU A 111 28.32 0.64 -14.21
C LEU A 111 28.82 1.39 -12.95
N ALA A 112 28.38 2.64 -12.77
CA ALA A 112 28.72 3.40 -11.57
C ALA A 112 28.13 2.79 -10.29
N TYR A 113 26.96 2.19 -10.38
CA TYR A 113 26.33 1.45 -9.30
C TYR A 113 27.08 0.15 -9.00
N GLU A 114 27.37 -0.68 -10.02
CA GLU A 114 28.14 -1.93 -9.86
C GLU A 114 29.52 -1.69 -9.23
N ASN A 115 30.20 -0.62 -9.63
CA ASN A 115 31.47 -0.21 -9.05
C ASN A 115 31.33 0.47 -7.67
N LYS A 116 30.11 0.51 -7.11
CA LYS A 116 29.82 1.17 -5.81
C LYS A 116 30.26 2.65 -5.75
N ALA A 117 30.30 3.32 -6.90
CA ALA A 117 30.63 4.73 -7.01
C ALA A 117 29.43 5.64 -6.77
N VAL A 118 28.19 5.10 -6.96
CA VAL A 118 26.91 5.74 -6.72
C VAL A 118 26.01 4.76 -5.97
N GLY A 119 25.30 5.27 -4.96
CA GLY A 119 24.30 4.49 -4.21
C GLY A 119 23.00 4.30 -5.00
N LEU A 120 22.21 3.30 -4.63
CA LEU A 120 20.92 2.98 -5.27
C LEU A 120 19.92 4.15 -5.20
N HIS A 121 19.92 4.85 -4.07
CA HIS A 121 18.98 5.91 -3.73
C HIS A 121 19.54 7.32 -3.92
N ALA A 122 20.82 7.43 -4.37
CA ALA A 122 21.47 8.71 -4.58
C ALA A 122 20.77 9.53 -5.66
N VAL A 123 20.52 10.80 -5.37
CA VAL A 123 19.91 11.73 -6.31
C VAL A 123 20.94 12.20 -7.32
N ILE A 124 20.71 11.93 -8.61
CA ILE A 124 21.61 12.20 -9.73
C ILE A 124 20.86 12.87 -10.88
N ASP A 125 21.61 13.46 -11.81
CA ASP A 125 21.08 13.95 -13.08
C ASP A 125 21.46 13.00 -14.21
N LEU A 126 20.46 12.50 -14.95
CA LEU A 126 20.65 11.58 -16.08
C LEU A 126 20.36 12.24 -17.41
N LYS A 127 21.23 12.04 -18.40
CA LYS A 127 20.95 12.43 -19.80
C LYS A 127 20.22 11.31 -20.54
N LEU A 128 18.94 11.53 -20.89
CA LEU A 128 18.13 10.58 -21.62
C LEU A 128 17.68 11.17 -22.97
N LYS A 129 17.97 10.49 -24.08
CA LYS A 129 17.60 10.93 -25.43
C LYS A 129 17.93 12.41 -25.71
N GLY A 130 19.10 12.88 -25.22
CA GLY A 130 19.55 14.28 -25.41
C GLY A 130 19.01 15.31 -24.43
N LYS A 131 18.03 14.95 -23.58
CA LYS A 131 17.46 15.80 -22.53
C LYS A 131 17.96 15.40 -21.14
N TRP A 132 18.15 16.36 -20.25
CA TRP A 132 18.51 16.10 -18.86
C TRP A 132 17.25 15.82 -18.02
N VAL A 133 17.19 14.65 -17.41
CA VAL A 133 16.24 14.30 -16.36
C VAL A 133 16.93 14.59 -15.03
N LYS A 134 16.45 15.62 -14.34
CA LYS A 134 17.00 16.07 -13.06
C LYS A 134 16.39 15.29 -11.90
N ASN A 135 17.14 15.18 -10.81
CA ASN A 135 16.70 14.56 -9.56
C ASN A 135 16.14 13.15 -9.73
N THR A 136 16.80 12.31 -10.53
CA THR A 136 16.51 10.89 -10.64
C THR A 136 17.42 10.06 -9.73
N THR A 137 17.18 8.75 -9.64
CA THR A 137 18.03 7.82 -8.88
C THR A 137 18.40 6.62 -9.73
N ILE A 138 19.47 5.90 -9.35
CA ILE A 138 19.84 4.63 -10.02
C ILE A 138 18.68 3.64 -9.93
N GLY A 139 18.00 3.56 -8.80
CA GLY A 139 16.82 2.70 -8.64
C GLY A 139 15.72 3.01 -9.65
N ARG A 140 15.46 4.28 -9.95
CA ARG A 140 14.49 4.66 -11.01
C ARG A 140 14.97 4.29 -12.40
N ILE A 141 16.29 4.33 -12.66
CA ILE A 141 16.84 3.86 -13.92
C ILE A 141 16.60 2.36 -14.09
N ILE A 142 16.86 1.56 -13.03
CA ILE A 142 16.60 0.11 -13.03
C ILE A 142 15.11 -0.17 -13.22
N PHE A 143 14.23 0.57 -12.53
CA PHE A 143 12.79 0.43 -12.69
C PHE A 143 12.34 0.71 -14.14
N ASN A 144 12.84 1.81 -14.73
CA ASN A 144 12.48 2.16 -16.10
C ASN A 144 13.07 1.21 -17.16
N SER A 145 14.07 0.39 -16.83
CA SER A 145 14.60 -0.59 -17.78
C SER A 145 13.64 -1.74 -18.12
N ILE A 146 12.70 -2.03 -17.20
CA ILE A 146 11.66 -3.04 -17.42
C ILE A 146 10.36 -2.46 -18.01
N VAL A 147 10.16 -1.14 -17.89
CA VAL A 147 8.98 -0.44 -18.41
C VAL A 147 9.04 -0.42 -19.94
N PRO A 148 7.94 -0.74 -20.67
CA PRO A 148 7.91 -0.66 -22.14
C PRO A 148 8.30 0.72 -22.65
N ASN A 149 9.03 0.77 -23.76
CA ASN A 149 9.57 2.02 -24.34
C ASN A 149 8.51 3.05 -24.76
N GLU A 150 7.28 2.61 -24.95
CA GLU A 150 6.12 3.43 -25.32
C GLU A 150 5.59 4.24 -24.13
N VAL A 151 5.92 3.85 -22.91
CA VAL A 151 5.54 4.56 -21.67
C VAL A 151 6.61 5.62 -21.36
N GLU A 152 6.19 6.77 -20.88
CA GLU A 152 7.10 7.85 -20.48
C GLU A 152 7.99 7.46 -19.29
N TYR A 153 9.18 8.05 -19.23
CA TYR A 153 10.13 7.83 -18.14
C TYR A 153 9.54 8.27 -16.79
N ILE A 154 9.51 7.35 -15.83
CA ILE A 154 8.93 7.55 -14.51
C ILE A 154 10.02 8.07 -13.57
N ASN A 155 9.86 9.33 -13.12
CA ASN A 155 10.81 10.00 -12.22
C ASN A 155 10.20 10.35 -10.85
N SER A 156 9.36 9.48 -10.32
CA SER A 156 8.76 9.62 -8.98
C SER A 156 8.93 8.33 -8.18
N SER A 157 8.71 8.38 -6.89
CA SER A 157 8.53 7.16 -6.08
C SER A 157 7.28 6.43 -6.53
N VAL A 158 7.36 5.11 -6.64
CA VAL A 158 6.31 4.29 -7.23
C VAL A 158 5.55 3.56 -6.12
N ASP A 159 4.36 4.05 -5.80
CA ASP A 159 3.39 3.42 -4.89
C ASP A 159 2.42 2.49 -5.65
N LYS A 160 1.56 1.79 -4.92
CA LYS A 160 0.56 0.87 -5.50
C LYS A 160 -0.36 1.55 -6.51
N LYS A 161 -0.75 2.81 -6.27
CA LYS A 161 -1.63 3.57 -7.17
C LYS A 161 -0.89 3.93 -8.46
N SER A 162 0.37 4.34 -8.35
CA SER A 162 1.23 4.63 -9.51
C SER A 162 1.48 3.37 -10.32
N LEU A 163 1.78 2.22 -9.68
CA LEU A 163 1.91 0.93 -10.38
C LEU A 163 0.66 0.57 -11.18
N THR A 164 -0.52 0.70 -10.59
CA THR A 164 -1.78 0.45 -11.29
C THR A 164 -1.95 1.34 -12.52
N LYS A 165 -1.60 2.63 -12.42
CA LYS A 165 -1.62 3.56 -13.56
C LYS A 165 -0.62 3.17 -14.65
N ILE A 166 0.61 2.78 -14.25
CA ILE A 166 1.66 2.37 -15.17
C ILE A 166 1.23 1.11 -15.94
N VAL A 167 0.67 0.12 -15.26
CA VAL A 167 0.15 -1.11 -15.89
C VAL A 167 -0.97 -0.78 -16.89
N ASN A 168 -1.91 0.10 -16.50
CA ASN A 168 -2.98 0.53 -17.40
C ASN A 168 -2.44 1.26 -18.63
N ASN A 169 -1.50 2.18 -18.46
CA ASN A 169 -0.86 2.90 -19.56
C ASN A 169 -0.06 1.94 -20.46
N SER A 170 0.66 0.98 -19.87
CA SER A 170 1.35 -0.06 -20.63
C SER A 170 0.38 -0.86 -21.50
N TYR A 171 -0.77 -1.26 -20.95
CA TYR A 171 -1.79 -1.99 -21.70
C TYR A 171 -2.34 -1.18 -22.87
N LEU A 172 -2.65 0.10 -22.65
CA LEU A 172 -3.20 0.98 -23.68
C LEU A 172 -2.20 1.31 -24.81
N LEU A 173 -0.91 1.50 -24.46
CA LEU A 173 0.11 1.95 -25.42
C LEU A 173 0.85 0.78 -26.09
N SER A 174 1.13 -0.28 -25.36
CA SER A 174 2.00 -1.38 -25.80
C SER A 174 1.25 -2.67 -26.10
N GLY A 175 -0.05 -2.75 -25.75
CA GLY A 175 -0.89 -3.92 -25.93
C GLY A 175 -0.65 -5.03 -24.91
N ASN A 176 -1.48 -6.09 -25.00
CA ASN A 176 -1.54 -7.16 -24.00
C ASN A 176 -0.21 -7.90 -23.82
N PHE A 177 0.41 -8.35 -24.90
CA PHE A 177 1.61 -9.20 -24.85
C PHE A 177 2.79 -8.53 -24.13
N LYS A 178 3.08 -7.26 -24.46
CA LYS A 178 4.16 -6.52 -23.81
C LYS A 178 3.83 -6.22 -22.33
N THR A 179 2.55 -6.01 -22.03
CA THR A 179 2.12 -5.77 -20.64
C THR A 179 2.23 -7.02 -19.78
N VAL A 180 1.94 -8.23 -20.32
CA VAL A 180 2.17 -9.49 -19.59
C VAL A 180 3.65 -9.64 -19.25
N LYS A 181 4.54 -9.44 -20.22
CA LYS A 181 5.98 -9.51 -19.99
C LYS A 181 6.44 -8.49 -18.97
N PHE A 182 5.97 -7.25 -19.09
CA PHE A 182 6.26 -6.20 -18.11
C PHE A 182 5.80 -6.58 -16.70
N LEU A 183 4.63 -7.21 -16.54
CA LEU A 183 4.12 -7.66 -15.24
C LEU A 183 4.99 -8.78 -14.64
N ASP A 184 5.50 -9.70 -15.46
CA ASP A 184 6.41 -10.74 -15.01
C ASP A 184 7.75 -10.14 -14.56
N ASP A 185 8.36 -9.27 -15.39
CA ASP A 185 9.60 -8.58 -15.06
C ASP A 185 9.44 -7.71 -13.79
N LEU A 186 8.27 -7.07 -13.63
CA LEU A 186 7.93 -6.25 -12.46
C LEU A 186 7.80 -7.09 -11.19
N LYS A 187 7.19 -8.27 -11.28
CA LYS A 187 7.10 -9.22 -10.16
C LYS A 187 8.49 -9.66 -9.71
N ASP A 188 9.35 -10.05 -10.65
CA ASP A 188 10.70 -10.53 -10.34
C ASP A 188 11.58 -9.41 -9.77
N LEU A 189 11.52 -8.20 -10.34
CA LEU A 189 12.21 -7.02 -9.81
C LEU A 189 11.70 -6.67 -8.42
N GLY A 190 10.37 -6.65 -8.22
CA GLY A 190 9.76 -6.31 -6.93
C GLY A 190 10.19 -7.26 -5.82
N PHE A 191 10.11 -8.56 -6.04
CA PHE A 191 10.57 -9.55 -5.06
C PHE A 191 12.08 -9.50 -4.83
N GLY A 192 12.87 -9.34 -5.89
CA GLY A 192 14.33 -9.19 -5.77
C GLY A 192 14.72 -7.98 -4.91
N MET A 193 14.08 -6.83 -5.15
CA MET A 193 14.34 -5.60 -4.39
C MET A 193 13.81 -5.68 -2.96
N ALA A 194 12.67 -6.32 -2.71
CA ALA A 194 12.17 -6.57 -1.36
C ALA A 194 13.15 -7.45 -0.56
N THR A 195 13.73 -8.47 -1.18
CA THR A 195 14.75 -9.33 -0.57
C THR A 195 16.02 -8.54 -0.23
N ILE A 196 16.52 -7.73 -1.17
CA ILE A 196 17.72 -6.91 -0.97
C ILE A 196 17.51 -5.84 0.10
N SER A 197 16.29 -5.26 0.17
CA SER A 197 15.97 -4.21 1.14
C SER A 197 16.06 -4.69 2.59
N GLY A 198 15.81 -5.97 2.85
CA GLY A 198 15.84 -6.55 4.19
C GLY A 198 14.91 -5.84 5.18
N ILE A 199 13.78 -5.28 4.71
CA ILE A 199 12.84 -4.53 5.55
C ILE A 199 12.26 -5.45 6.63
N SER A 200 12.41 -5.04 7.87
CA SER A 200 11.93 -5.71 9.06
C SER A 200 11.27 -4.71 10.00
N ILE A 201 10.26 -5.11 10.75
CA ILE A 201 9.53 -4.27 11.70
C ILE A 201 9.92 -4.66 13.13
N ALA A 202 10.29 -3.65 13.91
CA ALA A 202 10.45 -3.75 15.36
C ALA A 202 9.43 -2.85 16.07
N ILE A 203 9.14 -3.14 17.34
CA ILE A 203 8.26 -2.30 18.17
C ILE A 203 8.81 -0.86 18.31
N SER A 204 10.15 -0.71 18.27
CA SER A 204 10.82 0.58 18.25
C SER A 204 10.51 1.46 17.04
N ASP A 205 10.19 0.84 15.89
CA ASP A 205 9.92 1.55 14.64
C ASP A 205 8.53 2.22 14.62
N VAL A 206 7.66 1.80 15.53
CA VAL A 206 6.34 2.42 15.76
C VAL A 206 6.54 3.63 16.67
N LEU A 207 6.66 4.83 16.11
CA LEU A 207 6.94 6.06 16.87
C LEU A 207 5.64 6.70 17.37
N ILE A 208 5.63 7.02 18.67
CA ILE A 208 4.56 7.80 19.28
C ILE A 208 4.96 9.28 19.22
N PRO A 209 4.13 10.17 18.67
CA PRO A 209 4.49 11.58 18.56
C PRO A 209 4.51 12.26 19.94
N GLU A 210 5.58 13.00 20.24
CA GLU A 210 5.72 13.73 21.51
C GLU A 210 4.63 14.79 21.73
N SER A 211 3.99 15.26 20.66
CA SER A 211 2.89 16.22 20.72
C SER A 211 1.54 15.61 21.08
N LYS A 212 1.44 14.27 21.20
CA LYS A 212 0.18 13.57 21.50
C LYS A 212 -0.48 14.11 22.75
N ASP A 213 0.24 14.15 23.87
CA ASP A 213 -0.32 14.55 25.16
C ASP A 213 -0.83 15.99 25.15
N LYS A 214 -0.12 16.90 24.46
CA LYS A 214 -0.56 18.30 24.32
C LYS A 214 -1.88 18.38 23.56
N ILE A 215 -2.03 17.64 22.46
CA ILE A 215 -3.26 17.62 21.66
C ILE A 215 -4.43 17.04 22.48
N LEU A 216 -4.18 15.99 23.27
CA LEU A 216 -5.19 15.38 24.13
C LEU A 216 -5.66 16.33 25.24
N ILE A 217 -4.74 17.02 25.90
CA ILE A 217 -5.06 18.02 26.94
C ILE A 217 -5.87 19.18 26.35
N GLU A 218 -5.48 19.70 25.18
CA GLU A 218 -6.26 20.74 24.49
C GLU A 218 -7.67 20.28 24.13
N ALA A 219 -7.83 19.04 23.67
CA ALA A 219 -9.13 18.48 23.35
C ALA A 219 -9.98 18.31 24.61
N GLN A 220 -9.41 17.81 25.70
CA GLN A 220 -10.09 17.62 26.97
C GLN A 220 -10.60 18.96 27.53
N ASN A 221 -9.77 20.00 27.51
CA ASN A 221 -10.16 21.33 27.98
C ASN A 221 -11.36 21.89 27.22
N LYS A 222 -11.41 21.65 25.87
CA LYS A 222 -12.56 22.05 25.06
C LYS A 222 -13.82 21.25 25.38
N VAL A 223 -13.68 19.95 25.66
CA VAL A 223 -14.82 19.11 26.08
C VAL A 223 -15.36 19.57 27.44
N ASP A 224 -14.50 19.92 28.38
CA ASP A 224 -14.88 20.40 29.70
C ASP A 224 -15.58 21.78 29.64
N ASP A 225 -15.16 22.67 28.71
CA ASP A 225 -15.89 23.92 28.43
C ASP A 225 -17.31 23.66 27.87
N ILE A 226 -17.45 22.67 26.97
CA ILE A 226 -18.77 22.29 26.43
C ILE A 226 -19.65 21.70 27.54
N LYS A 227 -19.10 20.83 28.41
CA LYS A 227 -19.83 20.28 29.55
C LYS A 227 -20.29 21.41 30.49
N SER A 228 -19.44 22.38 30.79
CA SER A 228 -19.79 23.52 31.63
C SER A 228 -20.92 24.39 31.02
N LYS A 229 -20.95 24.54 29.71
CA LYS A 229 -22.03 25.22 29.00
C LYS A 229 -23.35 24.44 29.04
N PHE A 230 -23.27 23.12 28.94
CA PHE A 230 -24.43 22.25 29.11
C PHE A 230 -25.02 22.33 30.52
N ASP A 231 -24.18 22.26 31.55
CA ASP A 231 -24.59 22.38 32.97
C ASP A 231 -25.27 23.73 33.25
N ARG A 232 -24.91 24.78 32.49
CA ARG A 232 -25.57 26.11 32.56
C ARG A 232 -26.84 26.19 31.68
N HIS A 233 -27.30 25.07 31.12
CA HIS A 233 -28.48 24.99 30.23
C HIS A 233 -28.39 25.85 28.95
N ILE A 234 -27.18 26.16 28.48
CA ILE A 234 -26.95 26.92 27.22
C ILE A 234 -27.04 26.02 25.99
N LEU A 235 -26.77 24.73 26.15
CA LEU A 235 -26.75 23.75 25.07
C LEU A 235 -27.76 22.63 25.32
N THR A 236 -28.35 22.10 24.27
CA THR A 236 -29.14 20.86 24.34
C THR A 236 -28.22 19.64 24.42
N ASP A 237 -28.73 18.49 24.89
CA ASP A 237 -27.93 17.27 25.00
C ASP A 237 -27.43 16.79 23.64
N GLY A 238 -28.25 16.87 22.59
CA GLY A 238 -27.85 16.53 21.24
C GLY A 238 -26.75 17.42 20.66
N GLU A 239 -26.78 18.72 20.96
CA GLU A 239 -25.73 19.66 20.56
C GLU A 239 -24.43 19.40 21.32
N ARG A 240 -24.52 19.12 22.62
CA ARG A 240 -23.37 18.74 23.46
C ARG A 240 -22.71 17.49 22.88
N TYR A 241 -23.49 16.42 22.65
CA TYR A 241 -23.02 15.17 22.09
C TYR A 241 -22.28 15.36 20.77
N ASN A 242 -22.91 16.04 19.80
CA ASN A 242 -22.29 16.28 18.48
C ASN A 242 -20.98 17.08 18.60
N LYS A 243 -20.95 18.13 19.42
CA LYS A 243 -19.74 18.93 19.62
C LYS A 243 -18.60 18.15 20.28
N VAL A 244 -18.91 17.27 21.23
CA VAL A 244 -17.90 16.40 21.87
C VAL A 244 -17.29 15.42 20.84
N ILE A 245 -18.14 14.79 20.01
CA ILE A 245 -17.68 13.89 18.95
C ILE A 245 -16.82 14.64 17.94
N ASP A 246 -17.21 15.82 17.50
CA ASP A 246 -16.43 16.64 16.57
C ASP A 246 -15.05 16.99 17.13
N ILE A 247 -14.96 17.38 18.40
CA ILE A 247 -13.67 17.68 19.06
C ILE A 247 -12.76 16.45 19.03
N TRP A 248 -13.27 15.29 19.43
CA TRP A 248 -12.45 14.07 19.46
C TRP A 248 -12.09 13.55 18.08
N THR A 249 -12.96 13.71 17.09
CA THR A 249 -12.65 13.38 15.68
C THR A 249 -11.53 14.25 15.15
N HIS A 250 -11.58 15.57 15.40
CA HIS A 250 -10.52 16.50 15.01
C HIS A 250 -9.20 16.23 15.77
N ALA A 251 -9.26 15.93 17.07
CA ALA A 251 -8.08 15.56 17.85
C ALA A 251 -7.42 14.29 17.30
N THR A 252 -8.22 13.26 17.02
CA THR A 252 -7.75 12.00 16.41
C THR A 252 -7.08 12.26 15.07
N GLY A 253 -7.65 13.11 14.22
CA GLY A 253 -7.06 13.49 12.93
C GLY A 253 -5.73 14.24 13.09
N LYS A 254 -5.62 15.16 14.06
CA LYS A 254 -4.36 15.87 14.37
C LYS A 254 -3.27 14.92 14.87
N VAL A 255 -3.61 14.02 15.79
CA VAL A 255 -2.67 12.99 16.28
C VAL A 255 -2.20 12.09 15.14
N ALA A 256 -3.09 11.65 14.26
CA ALA A 256 -2.74 10.85 13.08
C ALA A 256 -1.79 11.61 12.14
N GLY A 257 -2.06 12.88 11.86
CA GLY A 257 -1.21 13.71 11.00
C GLY A 257 0.19 13.93 11.59
N THR A 258 0.28 14.26 12.88
CA THR A 258 1.60 14.43 13.54
C THR A 258 2.37 13.12 13.62
N MET A 259 1.71 12.00 13.86
CA MET A 259 2.31 10.67 13.85
C MET A 259 2.89 10.32 12.47
N MET A 260 2.11 10.50 11.39
CA MET A 260 2.59 10.22 10.03
C MET A 260 3.78 11.11 9.66
N ASN A 261 3.78 12.38 10.08
CA ASN A 261 4.92 13.27 9.87
C ASN A 261 6.16 12.83 10.67
N ALA A 262 5.99 12.37 11.90
CA ALA A 262 7.09 11.83 12.71
C ALA A 262 7.70 10.58 12.05
N LEU A 263 6.87 9.64 11.60
CA LEU A 263 7.31 8.45 10.89
C LEU A 263 8.00 8.77 9.56
N LYS A 264 7.51 9.76 8.81
CA LYS A 264 8.10 10.22 7.55
C LYS A 264 9.49 10.80 7.74
N ASN A 265 9.71 11.54 8.83
CA ASN A 265 10.98 12.19 9.11
C ASN A 265 12.00 11.24 9.77
N ASP A 266 11.56 10.11 10.29
CA ASP A 266 12.44 9.12 10.86
C ASP A 266 13.28 8.45 9.78
N ARG A 267 14.57 8.27 10.07
CA ARG A 267 15.56 7.64 9.16
C ARG A 267 15.52 8.19 7.73
N SER A 268 15.23 9.48 7.57
CA SER A 268 15.12 10.13 6.24
C SER A 268 14.08 9.49 5.32
N GLY A 269 12.97 9.02 5.87
CA GLY A 269 11.89 8.36 5.12
C GLY A 269 12.02 6.84 4.97
N PHE A 270 13.05 6.23 5.55
CA PHE A 270 13.27 4.77 5.51
C PHE A 270 12.76 4.04 6.77
N ASN A 271 11.78 4.61 7.47
CA ASN A 271 11.09 3.87 8.51
C ASN A 271 10.27 2.73 7.89
N PRO A 272 10.44 1.45 8.32
CA PRO A 272 9.74 0.32 7.74
C PRO A 272 8.21 0.45 7.78
N VAL A 273 7.66 0.92 8.88
CA VAL A 273 6.21 1.09 9.07
C VAL A 273 5.67 2.17 8.12
N TYR A 274 6.40 3.28 7.99
CA TYR A 274 6.06 4.34 7.05
C TYR A 274 6.09 3.85 5.60
N MET A 275 7.16 3.17 5.20
CA MET A 275 7.30 2.65 3.84
C MET A 275 6.17 1.67 3.46
N MET A 276 5.77 0.78 4.39
CA MET A 276 4.67 -0.16 4.14
C MET A 276 3.33 0.54 3.95
N ALA A 277 3.05 1.57 4.74
CA ALA A 277 1.79 2.30 4.66
C ALA A 277 1.72 3.25 3.46
N ASP A 278 2.79 4.02 3.23
CA ASP A 278 2.84 5.02 2.17
C ASP A 278 2.86 4.37 0.78
N SER A 279 3.60 3.28 0.64
CA SER A 279 3.58 2.47 -0.60
C SER A 279 2.22 1.82 -0.88
N GLY A 280 1.37 1.63 0.12
CA GLY A 280 0.13 0.85 0.02
C GLY A 280 0.37 -0.65 -0.12
N ALA A 281 1.56 -1.14 0.25
CA ALA A 281 1.90 -2.56 0.24
C ALA A 281 1.13 -3.32 1.31
N ARG A 282 1.16 -2.84 2.54
CA ARG A 282 0.44 -3.44 3.68
C ARG A 282 0.17 -2.39 4.75
N GLY A 283 -0.99 -2.49 5.38
CA GLY A 283 -1.40 -1.58 6.46
C GLY A 283 -2.02 -0.27 5.92
N SER A 284 -3.15 0.11 6.50
CA SER A 284 -3.75 1.42 6.26
C SER A 284 -3.25 2.44 7.27
N GLN A 285 -3.36 3.72 6.95
CA GLN A 285 -3.05 4.80 7.89
C GLN A 285 -3.88 4.69 9.18
N ASP A 286 -5.14 4.21 9.08
CA ASP A 286 -6.00 3.97 10.24
C ASP A 286 -5.49 2.84 11.14
N GLN A 287 -4.91 1.79 10.57
CA GLN A 287 -4.29 0.72 11.36
C GLN A 287 -3.05 1.21 12.11
N ILE A 288 -2.20 2.00 11.44
CA ILE A 288 -1.01 2.57 12.08
C ILE A 288 -1.39 3.60 13.14
N LYS A 289 -2.44 4.39 12.91
CA LYS A 289 -2.99 5.31 13.89
C LYS A 289 -3.38 4.59 15.19
N GLN A 290 -3.97 3.40 15.10
CA GLN A 290 -4.30 2.62 16.30
C GLN A 290 -3.07 2.04 16.99
N LEU A 291 -1.97 1.79 16.25
CA LEU A 291 -0.71 1.27 16.82
C LEU A 291 0.10 2.33 17.56
N ALA A 292 0.21 3.54 17.02
CA ALA A 292 1.13 4.58 17.48
C ALA A 292 0.46 5.92 17.86
N GLY A 293 -0.75 6.18 17.42
CA GLY A 293 -1.50 7.41 17.70
C GLY A 293 -2.49 7.22 18.84
N MET A 294 -3.75 7.15 18.52
CA MET A 294 -4.85 6.81 19.43
C MET A 294 -5.92 6.01 18.66
N ARG A 295 -6.63 5.15 19.38
CA ARG A 295 -7.70 4.35 18.78
C ARG A 295 -8.90 5.21 18.41
N GLY A 296 -9.26 6.17 19.26
CA GLY A 296 -10.33 7.14 19.00
C GLY A 296 -11.71 6.71 19.47
N LEU A 297 -12.73 7.23 18.79
CA LEU A 297 -14.13 6.96 19.11
C LEU A 297 -14.59 5.59 18.59
N MET A 298 -15.39 4.91 19.41
CA MET A 298 -15.94 3.60 19.10
C MET A 298 -17.46 3.67 18.94
N ALA A 299 -18.01 2.87 18.02
CA ALA A 299 -19.47 2.75 17.84
C ALA A 299 -20.02 1.67 18.78
N LYS A 300 -21.21 1.92 19.37
CA LYS A 300 -21.92 0.90 20.13
C LYS A 300 -22.33 -0.26 19.23
N PRO A 301 -22.25 -1.52 19.68
CA PRO A 301 -22.76 -2.67 18.94
C PRO A 301 -24.26 -2.50 18.66
N GLN A 302 -24.68 -2.70 17.42
CA GLN A 302 -26.10 -2.62 17.06
C GLN A 302 -26.89 -3.77 17.72
N LYS A 303 -27.82 -3.46 18.59
CA LYS A 303 -28.74 -4.44 19.21
C LYS A 303 -29.98 -4.77 18.37
N SER A 304 -30.25 -4.08 17.27
CA SER A 304 -31.45 -4.30 16.45
C SER A 304 -31.19 -4.13 14.97
N MET A 305 -31.89 -4.94 14.15
CA MET A 305 -31.87 -4.93 12.68
C MET A 305 -32.54 -3.71 12.02
N LYS A 306 -32.91 -2.67 12.76
CA LYS A 306 -33.44 -1.42 12.19
C LYS A 306 -32.26 -0.53 11.88
N GLY A 307 -31.98 -0.35 10.58
CA GLY A 307 -30.85 0.34 9.98
C GLY A 307 -30.65 1.81 10.39
N GLY A 308 -30.28 2.03 11.64
CA GLY A 308 -29.76 3.31 12.12
C GLY A 308 -28.23 3.26 12.24
N VAL A 309 -27.57 4.38 11.99
CA VAL A 309 -26.14 4.55 12.27
C VAL A 309 -25.92 4.27 13.76
N GLY A 310 -25.04 3.34 14.12
CA GLY A 310 -24.75 3.00 15.51
C GLY A 310 -24.34 4.26 16.29
N GLU A 311 -24.93 4.46 17.47
CA GLU A 311 -24.58 5.56 18.35
C GLU A 311 -23.09 5.46 18.75
N ILE A 312 -22.35 6.56 18.62
CA ILE A 312 -20.91 6.61 18.95
C ILE A 312 -20.76 6.81 20.46
N ILE A 313 -19.83 6.12 21.08
CA ILE A 313 -19.51 6.29 22.49
C ILE A 313 -18.73 7.61 22.66
N GLU A 314 -19.22 8.53 23.51
CA GLU A 314 -18.65 9.86 23.70
C GLU A 314 -17.22 9.83 24.25
N SER A 315 -16.88 8.81 25.05
CA SER A 315 -15.55 8.66 25.63
C SER A 315 -14.61 8.02 24.61
N PRO A 316 -13.57 8.72 24.13
CA PRO A 316 -12.61 8.16 23.19
C PRO A 316 -11.63 7.22 23.89
N ILE A 317 -11.07 6.30 23.15
CA ILE A 317 -9.90 5.54 23.56
C ILE A 317 -8.67 6.36 23.21
N THR A 318 -8.03 6.97 24.20
CA THR A 318 -6.85 7.83 23.99
C THR A 318 -5.56 7.06 23.85
N SER A 319 -5.51 5.86 24.41
CA SER A 319 -4.36 4.96 24.32
C SER A 319 -4.21 4.34 22.93
N ASN A 320 -3.01 3.92 22.62
CA ASN A 320 -2.67 3.12 21.44
C ASN A 320 -2.24 1.71 21.86
N PHE A 321 -2.10 0.81 20.89
CA PHE A 321 -1.70 -0.57 21.19
C PHE A 321 -0.26 -0.70 21.68
N LYS A 322 0.65 0.22 21.31
CA LYS A 322 2.02 0.22 21.80
C LYS A 322 2.11 0.59 23.29
N GLU A 323 1.31 1.56 23.74
CA GLU A 323 1.21 1.96 25.16
C GLU A 323 0.44 0.92 25.99
N GLY A 324 -0.49 0.21 25.36
CA GLY A 324 -1.44 -0.67 26.00
C GLY A 324 -2.73 0.06 26.39
N LEU A 325 -3.85 -0.65 26.30
CA LEU A 325 -5.16 -0.12 26.70
C LEU A 325 -5.37 -0.30 28.19
N SER A 326 -6.01 0.68 28.83
CA SER A 326 -6.51 0.53 30.20
C SER A 326 -7.68 -0.47 30.23
N VAL A 327 -8.02 -0.99 31.41
CA VAL A 327 -9.13 -1.94 31.57
C VAL A 327 -10.43 -1.37 31.04
N PHE A 328 -10.74 -0.10 31.35
CA PHE A 328 -11.95 0.57 30.89
C PHE A 328 -11.95 0.77 29.36
N GLU A 329 -10.83 1.19 28.80
CA GLU A 329 -10.69 1.35 27.34
C GLU A 329 -10.82 0.02 26.60
N TYR A 330 -10.33 -1.07 27.19
CA TYR A 330 -10.48 -2.41 26.63
C TYR A 330 -11.96 -2.84 26.57
N PHE A 331 -12.76 -2.54 27.60
CA PHE A 331 -14.20 -2.85 27.58
C PHE A 331 -14.98 -2.00 26.59
N ILE A 332 -14.52 -0.80 26.26
CA ILE A 332 -15.15 0.07 25.25
C ILE A 332 -14.74 -0.35 23.84
N SER A 333 -13.58 -0.97 23.70
CA SER A 333 -13.00 -1.34 22.40
C SER A 333 -13.58 -2.63 21.81
#